data_5415eac5d3829264a5d8734704679b3d
#
_entry.id   5415eac5d3829264a5d8734704679b3d
#
_cell.length_a   1.000
_cell.length_b   1.000
_cell.length_c   1.000
_cell.angle_alpha   90.00
_cell.angle_beta   90.00
_cell.angle_gamma   90.00
#
_symmetry.space_group_name_H-M   'P 1'
#
loop_
_entity.id
_entity.type
_entity.pdbx_description
1 polymer ?
#
loop_
_entity_poly.entity_id
_entity_poly.type
_entity_poly.pdbx_seq_one_letter_code
_entity_poly.pdbx_strand_id
1 'polypeptide(L)'
;MKISNDTAIVLFGYNRPSHFMRVLIALEDYNIKKIHFFLDGPKNSKDIIVQKQILLLVKNTKINIITHKSKKNLGIAKSITKGLDIISKKYKKIIVL
;
A
#
# COMPACT_ATOMS: atom_id res chain seq x y z
N MET A 1 -0.52 15.38 12.02
CA MET A 1 -1.59 15.64 11.01
C MET A 1 -2.81 14.81 11.34
N LYS A 2 -3.97 15.41 11.28
CA LYS A 2 -5.22 14.72 11.60
C LYS A 2 -5.97 14.38 10.32
N ILE A 3 -6.22 13.08 10.10
CA ILE A 3 -6.92 12.59 8.93
C ILE A 3 -8.34 12.19 9.34
N SER A 4 -9.32 12.68 8.61
CA SER A 4 -10.72 12.38 8.88
C SER A 4 -11.05 10.92 8.51
N ASN A 5 -12.08 10.34 9.17
CA ASN A 5 -12.50 8.96 8.92
C ASN A 5 -13.05 8.72 7.51
N ASP A 6 -13.41 9.77 6.79
CA ASP A 6 -13.90 9.66 5.41
C ASP A 6 -12.79 9.81 4.37
N THR A 7 -11.53 9.93 4.82
CA THR A 7 -10.35 10.04 3.95
C THR A 7 -9.51 8.78 4.07
N ALA A 8 -9.18 8.17 2.93
CA ALA A 8 -8.27 7.04 2.88
C ALA A 8 -6.90 7.49 2.37
N ILE A 9 -5.84 6.97 2.99
CA ILE A 9 -4.48 7.09 2.48
C ILE A 9 -4.16 5.77 1.78
N VAL A 10 -3.75 5.84 0.53
CA VAL A 10 -3.55 4.68 -0.33
C VAL A 10 -2.13 4.67 -0.89
N LEU A 11 -1.48 3.53 -0.78
CA LEU A 11 -0.15 3.30 -1.31
C LEU A 11 -0.20 2.10 -2.26
N PHE A 12 0.43 2.24 -3.41
CA PHE A 12 0.58 1.15 -4.38
C PHE A 12 2.02 0.68 -4.38
N GLY A 13 2.22 -0.64 -4.44
CA GLY A 13 3.55 -1.21 -4.44
C GLY A 13 3.63 -2.49 -5.25
N TYR A 14 4.88 -2.88 -5.55
CA TYR A 14 5.15 -4.07 -6.33
C TYR A 14 6.44 -4.77 -5.86
N ASN A 15 7.63 -4.18 -6.10
CA ASN A 15 8.90 -4.83 -5.80
C ASN A 15 10.00 -3.87 -5.35
N ARG A 16 9.64 -2.83 -4.61
CA ARG A 16 10.61 -1.82 -4.16
C ARG A 16 10.59 -1.67 -2.63
N PRO A 17 11.18 -2.64 -1.89
CA PRO A 17 11.14 -2.61 -0.42
C PRO A 17 11.82 -1.39 0.20
N SER A 18 12.92 -0.90 -0.37
CA SER A 18 13.60 0.28 0.16
C SER A 18 12.74 1.53 0.04
N HIS A 19 12.06 1.70 -1.08
CA HIS A 19 11.11 2.80 -1.27
C HIS A 19 9.94 2.69 -0.29
N PHE A 20 9.39 1.49 -0.17
CA PHE A 20 8.29 1.21 0.75
C PHE A 20 8.67 1.55 2.19
N MET A 21 9.86 1.15 2.62
CA MET A 21 10.36 1.45 3.95
C MET A 21 10.46 2.95 4.21
N ARG A 22 10.98 3.71 3.24
CA ARG A 22 11.10 5.17 3.37
C ARG A 22 9.73 5.84 3.49
N VAL A 23 8.76 5.36 2.73
CA VAL A 23 7.38 5.87 2.83
C VAL A 23 6.79 5.57 4.21
N LEU A 24 6.98 4.35 4.72
CA LEU A 24 6.49 3.98 6.05
C LEU A 24 7.09 4.87 7.16
N ILE A 25 8.40 5.12 7.09
CA ILE A 25 9.07 5.97 8.06
C ILE A 25 8.47 7.38 8.04
N ALA A 26 8.26 7.95 6.85
CA ALA A 26 7.65 9.26 6.72
C ALA A 26 6.22 9.28 7.28
N LEU A 27 5.43 8.25 7.01
CA LEU A 27 4.07 8.15 7.53
C LEU A 27 4.05 8.04 9.06
N GLU A 28 4.98 7.28 9.65
CA GLU A 28 5.11 7.19 11.10
C GLU A 28 5.47 8.54 11.71
N ASP A 29 6.38 9.29 11.07
CA ASP A 29 6.77 10.63 11.53
C ASP A 29 5.61 11.61 11.53
N TYR A 30 4.66 11.47 10.59
CA TYR A 30 3.45 12.28 10.54
C TYR A 30 2.30 11.73 11.40
N ASN A 31 2.55 10.70 12.17
CA ASN A 31 1.55 10.05 13.03
C ASN A 31 0.34 9.52 12.27
N ILE A 32 0.54 9.06 11.05
CA ILE A 32 -0.49 8.38 10.29
C ILE A 32 -0.74 7.01 10.92
N LYS A 33 -1.99 6.69 11.21
CA LYS A 33 -2.35 5.47 11.94
C LYS A 33 -2.81 4.33 11.07
N LYS A 34 -3.31 4.63 9.88
CA LYS A 34 -3.93 3.62 9.01
C LYS A 34 -3.73 3.96 7.54
N ILE A 35 -3.35 2.97 6.73
CA ILE A 35 -3.27 3.11 5.28
C ILE A 35 -3.84 1.86 4.60
N HIS A 36 -4.26 2.01 3.36
CA HIS A 36 -4.55 0.91 2.46
C HIS A 36 -3.37 0.72 1.52
N PHE A 37 -2.86 -0.50 1.45
CA PHE A 37 -1.71 -0.83 0.62
C PHE A 37 -2.11 -1.87 -0.42
N PHE A 38 -2.02 -1.50 -1.69
CA PHE A 38 -2.30 -2.40 -2.81
C PHE A 38 -0.99 -2.94 -3.34
N LEU A 39 -0.76 -4.24 -3.16
CA LEU A 39 0.45 -4.93 -3.60
C LEU A 39 0.14 -5.71 -4.87
N ASP A 40 0.74 -5.30 -5.99
CA ASP A 40 0.57 -5.99 -7.26
C ASP A 40 1.20 -7.38 -7.21
N GLY A 41 0.73 -8.28 -8.07
CA GLY A 41 1.21 -9.64 -8.09
C GLY A 41 2.62 -9.77 -8.65
N PRO A 42 3.37 -10.79 -8.21
CA PRO A 42 4.71 -11.03 -8.71
C PRO A 42 4.69 -11.55 -10.15
N LYS A 43 5.69 -11.17 -10.94
CA LYS A 43 5.88 -11.68 -12.31
C LYS A 43 6.73 -12.94 -12.33
N ASN A 44 7.59 -13.16 -11.32
CA ASN A 44 8.57 -14.24 -11.31
C ASN A 44 8.96 -14.56 -9.86
N SER A 45 9.82 -15.56 -9.70
CA SER A 45 10.28 -16.00 -8.38
C SER A 45 11.11 -14.93 -7.66
N LYS A 46 11.84 -14.10 -8.40
CA LYS A 46 12.63 -13.01 -7.80
C LYS A 46 11.70 -11.99 -7.13
N ASP A 47 10.59 -11.65 -7.78
CA ASP A 47 9.60 -10.75 -7.19
C ASP A 47 8.99 -11.33 -5.92
N ILE A 48 8.73 -12.64 -5.90
CA ILE A 48 8.20 -13.30 -4.70
C ILE A 48 9.13 -13.10 -3.51
N ILE A 49 10.43 -13.28 -3.72
CA ILE A 49 11.43 -13.08 -2.67
C ILE A 49 11.44 -11.63 -2.18
N VAL A 50 11.45 -10.69 -3.11
CA VAL A 50 11.46 -9.26 -2.79
C VAL A 50 10.18 -8.85 -2.04
N GLN A 51 9.04 -9.36 -2.47
CA GLN A 51 7.77 -9.05 -1.82
C GLN A 51 7.67 -9.58 -0.39
N LYS A 52 8.39 -10.67 -0.08
CA LYS A 52 8.49 -11.13 1.32
C LYS A 52 9.13 -10.06 2.21
N GLN A 53 10.10 -9.32 1.70
CA GLN A 53 10.72 -8.21 2.45
C GLN A 53 9.70 -7.11 2.72
N ILE A 54 8.89 -6.76 1.71
CA ILE A 54 7.82 -5.77 1.86
C ILE A 54 6.83 -6.21 2.93
N LEU A 55 6.39 -7.48 2.88
CA LEU A 55 5.42 -8.01 3.84
C LEU A 55 5.98 -8.07 5.27
N LEU A 56 7.28 -8.25 5.45
CA LEU A 56 7.92 -8.14 6.76
C LEU A 56 7.84 -6.72 7.29
N LEU A 57 8.05 -5.71 6.44
CA LEU A 57 7.91 -4.31 6.84
C LEU A 57 6.48 -4.01 7.26
N VAL A 58 5.49 -4.53 6.52
CA VAL A 58 4.06 -4.40 6.86
C VAL A 58 3.78 -4.98 8.25
N LYS A 59 4.35 -6.15 8.53
CA LYS A 59 4.14 -6.83 9.81
C LYS A 59 4.75 -6.08 10.99
N ASN A 60 5.88 -5.41 10.78
CA ASN A 60 6.66 -4.81 11.86
C ASN A 60 6.40 -3.32 12.08
N THR A 61 5.63 -2.66 11.24
CA THR A 61 5.30 -1.25 11.40
C THR A 61 4.22 -1.04 12.47
N LYS A 62 4.20 0.15 13.07
CA LYS A 62 3.15 0.55 14.00
C LYS A 62 1.87 1.00 13.29
N ILE A 63 1.96 1.28 12.00
CA ILE A 63 0.81 1.70 11.20
C ILE A 63 -0.09 0.49 10.96
N ASN A 64 -1.40 0.67 11.10
CA ASN A 64 -2.36 -0.34 10.69
C ASN A 64 -2.46 -0.36 9.16
N ILE A 65 -1.84 -1.35 8.53
CA ILE A 65 -1.82 -1.47 7.07
C ILE A 65 -2.84 -2.52 6.64
N ILE A 66 -3.84 -2.08 5.89
CA ILE A 66 -4.80 -2.97 5.26
C ILE A 66 -4.24 -3.33 3.89
N THR A 67 -3.73 -4.56 3.76
CA THR A 67 -3.07 -5.01 2.54
C THR A 67 -4.05 -5.69 1.61
N HIS A 68 -4.09 -5.21 0.36
CA HIS A 68 -4.85 -5.79 -0.74
C HIS A 68 -3.85 -6.40 -1.71
N LYS A 69 -3.74 -7.72 -1.72
CA LYS A 69 -2.79 -8.44 -2.58
C LYS A 69 -3.47 -8.91 -3.85
N SER A 70 -2.84 -8.69 -4.99
CA SER A 70 -3.26 -9.28 -6.24
C SER A 70 -2.50 -10.58 -6.49
N LYS A 71 -3.20 -11.62 -6.91
CA LYS A 71 -2.58 -12.90 -7.25
C LYS A 71 -1.83 -12.83 -8.57
N LYS A 72 -2.36 -12.06 -9.52
CA LYS A 72 -1.75 -11.87 -10.85
C LYS A 72 -1.10 -10.50 -10.92
N ASN A 73 -0.07 -10.38 -11.72
CA ASN A 73 0.49 -9.08 -12.03
C ASN A 73 -0.46 -8.33 -12.97
N LEU A 74 -1.01 -7.23 -12.48
CA LEU A 74 -1.95 -6.39 -13.22
C LEU A 74 -1.25 -5.28 -14.00
N GLY A 75 -0.06 -4.89 -13.57
CA GLY A 75 0.60 -3.70 -14.03
C GLY A 75 0.10 -2.47 -13.27
N ILE A 76 0.88 -1.39 -13.31
CA ILE A 76 0.61 -0.23 -12.46
C ILE A 76 -0.73 0.44 -12.79
N ALA A 77 -1.07 0.60 -14.06
CA ALA A 77 -2.29 1.29 -14.45
C ALA A 77 -3.55 0.55 -13.96
N LYS A 78 -3.61 -0.76 -14.16
CA LYS A 78 -4.75 -1.57 -13.70
C LYS A 78 -4.80 -1.66 -12.18
N SER A 79 -3.66 -1.77 -11.52
CA SER A 79 -3.59 -1.79 -10.06
C SER A 79 -4.17 -0.52 -9.46
N ILE A 80 -3.78 0.64 -9.99
CA ILE A 80 -4.28 1.93 -9.52
C ILE A 80 -5.79 2.05 -9.78
N THR A 81 -6.24 1.78 -11.00
CA THR A 81 -7.65 1.89 -11.37
C THR A 81 -8.52 0.99 -10.48
N LYS A 82 -8.11 -0.27 -10.32
CA LYS A 82 -8.86 -1.23 -9.51
C LYS A 82 -8.87 -0.84 -8.04
N GLY A 83 -7.71 -0.44 -7.52
CA GLY A 83 -7.59 -0.03 -6.11
C GLY A 83 -8.41 1.20 -5.79
N LEU A 84 -8.37 2.22 -6.63
CA LEU A 84 -9.16 3.43 -6.44
C LEU A 84 -10.67 3.14 -6.53
N ASP A 85 -11.07 2.24 -7.42
CA ASP A 85 -12.47 1.81 -7.50
C ASP A 85 -12.94 1.17 -6.20
N ILE A 86 -12.14 0.29 -5.62
CA ILE A 86 -12.46 -0.36 -4.34
C ILE A 86 -12.58 0.67 -3.22
N ILE A 87 -11.61 1.58 -3.11
CA ILE A 87 -11.55 2.56 -2.02
C ILE A 87 -12.67 3.61 -2.14
N SER A 88 -12.98 4.05 -3.36
CA SER A 88 -14.00 5.08 -3.59
C SER A 88 -15.40 4.67 -3.14
N LYS A 89 -15.65 3.38 -3.00
CA LYS A 89 -16.93 2.88 -2.50
C LYS A 89 -17.12 3.08 -0.99
N LYS A 90 -16.02 3.27 -0.25
CA LYS A 90 -16.04 3.37 1.20
C LYS A 90 -15.62 4.74 1.73
N TYR A 91 -14.86 5.49 0.96
CA TYR A 91 -14.27 6.75 1.41
C TYR A 91 -14.62 7.88 0.45
N LYS A 92 -14.87 9.07 1.02
CA LYS A 92 -15.21 10.26 0.23
C LYS A 92 -13.98 10.92 -0.38
N LYS A 93 -12.83 10.82 0.29
CA LYS A 93 -11.57 11.43 -0.14
C LYS A 93 -10.46 10.40 -0.15
N ILE A 94 -9.57 10.51 -1.11
CA ILE A 94 -8.46 9.58 -1.26
C ILE A 94 -7.17 10.37 -1.44
N ILE A 95 -6.16 10.07 -0.62
CA ILE A 95 -4.81 10.59 -0.79
C ILE A 95 -3.95 9.44 -1.29
N VAL A 96 -3.39 9.59 -2.49
CA VAL A 96 -2.52 8.58 -3.09
C VAL A 96 -1.07 9.01 -2.92
N LEU A 97 -0.26 8.10 -2.42
CA LEU A 97 1.17 8.32 -2.19
C LEU A 97 2.03 7.73 -3.29
#